data_9b69028e9fd3880f8e4569be695ef4df
#
_entry.id   9b69028e9fd3880f8e4569be695ef4df
#
_cell.length_a   1.000
_cell.length_b   1.000
_cell.length_c   1.000
_cell.angle_alpha   90.00
_cell.angle_beta   90.00
_cell.angle_gamma   90.00
#
_symmetry.space_group_name_H-M   'P 1'
#
loop_
_entity.id
_entity.type
_entity.pdbx_description
1 polymer ?
#
loop_
_entity_poly.entity_id
_entity_poly.type
_entity_poly.pdbx_seq_one_letter_code
_entity_poly.pdbx_strand_id
1 'polypeptide(L)'
;LARSFAGESQAGMRYQLTAKLAMQEKLKTLSDAIKTIAKNETYHAKRFFEMLQEKAGSKDNIVLDAGYPFHAGSLIDGLRFAAIDEKSESTEIYPKFAETAEKEGFKDVAALYRMVAEVEKQHNIIFNYLYEAVKNDTLYKNDSPILWVCSECGYMHTSKDAWTVCPLCGAPQGEVELHLPFRKEKL
;
A
#
# COMPACT_ATOMS: atom_id res chain seq x y z
N LEU A 1 -5.67 -11.24 -16.29
CA LEU A 1 -6.21 -9.86 -16.20
C LEU A 1 -7.45 -9.78 -15.30
N ALA A 2 -8.52 -10.59 -15.54
CA ALA A 2 -9.72 -10.51 -14.72
C ALA A 2 -9.49 -10.87 -13.24
N ARG A 3 -8.66 -11.90 -12.96
CA ARG A 3 -8.23 -12.23 -11.58
C ARG A 3 -7.48 -11.09 -10.93
N SER A 4 -6.61 -10.42 -11.67
CA SER A 4 -5.83 -9.27 -11.16
C SER A 4 -6.73 -8.08 -10.87
N PHE A 5 -7.66 -7.76 -11.78
CA PHE A 5 -8.67 -6.72 -11.51
C PHE A 5 -9.45 -6.98 -10.22
N ALA A 6 -9.89 -8.21 -10.00
CA ALA A 6 -10.60 -8.59 -8.78
C ALA A 6 -9.68 -8.52 -7.53
N GLY A 7 -8.43 -8.95 -7.67
CA GLY A 7 -7.39 -8.88 -6.63
C GLY A 7 -7.16 -7.45 -6.15
N GLU A 8 -6.81 -6.56 -7.06
CA GLU A 8 -6.56 -5.15 -6.75
C GLU A 8 -7.79 -4.44 -6.18
N SER A 9 -8.99 -4.74 -6.74
CA SER A 9 -10.23 -4.14 -6.25
C SER A 9 -10.50 -4.48 -4.79
N GLN A 10 -10.29 -5.76 -4.39
CA GLN A 10 -10.48 -6.16 -2.99
C GLN A 10 -9.31 -5.69 -2.10
N ALA A 11 -8.06 -5.64 -2.61
CA ALA A 11 -6.92 -5.12 -1.87
C ALA A 11 -7.13 -3.64 -1.53
N GLY A 12 -7.51 -2.82 -2.51
CA GLY A 12 -7.84 -1.41 -2.29
C GLY A 12 -8.92 -1.23 -1.22
N MET A 13 -9.97 -2.06 -1.23
CA MET A 13 -11.02 -2.01 -0.20
C MET A 13 -10.48 -2.43 1.18
N ARG A 14 -9.71 -3.51 1.28
CA ARG A 14 -9.11 -3.96 2.54
C ARG A 14 -8.20 -2.88 3.15
N TYR A 15 -7.41 -2.20 2.33
CA TYR A 15 -6.54 -1.11 2.80
C TYR A 15 -7.34 0.10 3.27
N GLN A 16 -8.47 0.44 2.62
CA GLN A 16 -9.38 1.48 3.13
C GLN A 16 -9.94 1.11 4.51
N LEU A 17 -10.30 -0.15 4.75
CA LEU A 17 -10.76 -0.63 6.05
C LEU A 17 -9.64 -0.56 7.11
N THR A 18 -8.41 -0.93 6.75
CA THR A 18 -7.23 -0.80 7.63
C THR A 18 -6.93 0.67 7.96
N ALA A 19 -7.02 1.56 6.97
CA ALA A 19 -6.88 3.01 7.18
C ALA A 19 -7.95 3.56 8.16
N LYS A 20 -9.17 3.03 8.12
CA LYS A 20 -10.23 3.40 9.07
C LYS A 20 -9.88 2.99 10.50
N LEU A 21 -9.24 1.82 10.69
CA LEU A 21 -8.75 1.40 12.01
C LEU A 21 -7.66 2.36 12.52
N ALA A 22 -6.71 2.77 11.68
CA ALA A 22 -5.72 3.77 12.06
C ALA A 22 -6.36 5.10 12.49
N MET A 23 -7.41 5.55 11.80
CA MET A 23 -8.17 6.75 12.22
C MET A 23 -8.86 6.57 13.59
N GLN A 24 -9.39 5.39 13.88
CA GLN A 24 -10.01 5.11 15.19
C GLN A 24 -8.98 5.15 16.33
N GLU A 25 -7.74 4.79 16.03
CA GLU A 25 -6.60 4.90 16.96
C GLU A 25 -5.96 6.31 16.95
N LYS A 26 -6.57 7.30 16.27
CA LYS A 26 -6.10 8.69 16.14
C LYS A 26 -4.74 8.83 15.44
N LEU A 27 -4.38 7.89 14.57
CA LEU A 27 -3.17 7.87 13.75
C LEU A 27 -3.49 8.38 12.34
N LYS A 28 -3.78 9.68 12.21
CA LYS A 28 -4.28 10.26 10.96
C LYS A 28 -3.28 10.13 9.81
N THR A 29 -2.02 10.50 10.02
CA THR A 29 -1.01 10.45 8.97
C THR A 29 -0.71 9.02 8.53
N LEU A 30 -0.80 8.04 9.45
CA LEU A 30 -0.77 6.62 9.11
C LEU A 30 -1.98 6.22 8.26
N SER A 31 -3.17 6.65 8.64
CA SER A 31 -4.39 6.42 7.84
C SER A 31 -4.23 6.97 6.42
N ASP A 32 -3.69 8.17 6.28
CA ASP A 32 -3.54 8.83 4.99
C ASP A 32 -2.47 8.15 4.12
N ALA A 33 -1.39 7.64 4.72
CA ALA A 33 -0.40 6.80 4.04
C ALA A 33 -1.04 5.52 3.48
N ILE A 34 -1.83 4.80 4.29
CA ILE A 34 -2.52 3.58 3.86
C ILE A 34 -3.56 3.90 2.76
N LYS A 35 -4.31 4.99 2.87
CA LYS A 35 -5.26 5.44 1.82
C LYS A 35 -4.56 5.74 0.51
N THR A 36 -3.34 6.26 0.56
CA THR A 36 -2.55 6.51 -0.65
C THR A 36 -2.26 5.21 -1.37
N ILE A 37 -1.85 4.16 -0.66
CA ILE A 37 -1.66 2.83 -1.25
C ILE A 37 -3.00 2.28 -1.76
N ALA A 38 -4.08 2.33 -0.97
CA ALA A 38 -5.41 1.89 -1.42
C ALA A 38 -5.87 2.58 -2.73
N LYS A 39 -5.49 3.83 -2.92
CA LYS A 39 -5.72 4.55 -4.18
C LYS A 39 -4.86 3.98 -5.31
N ASN A 40 -3.62 3.59 -5.05
CA ASN A 40 -2.77 2.95 -6.06
C ASN A 40 -3.40 1.64 -6.55
N GLU A 41 -3.92 0.78 -5.63
CA GLU A 41 -4.63 -0.46 -6.01
C GLU A 41 -5.84 -0.19 -6.91
N THR A 42 -6.57 0.90 -6.65
CA THR A 42 -7.67 1.32 -7.53
C THR A 42 -7.18 1.64 -8.96
N TYR A 43 -6.00 2.24 -9.10
CA TYR A 43 -5.41 2.51 -10.41
C TYR A 43 -4.84 1.25 -11.07
N HIS A 44 -4.27 0.31 -10.31
CA HIS A 44 -3.84 -1.00 -10.84
C HIS A 44 -5.06 -1.78 -11.35
N ALA A 45 -6.12 -1.88 -10.54
CA ALA A 45 -7.38 -2.48 -10.95
C ALA A 45 -7.92 -1.86 -12.25
N LYS A 46 -7.94 -0.53 -12.34
CA LYS A 46 -8.36 0.19 -13.55
C LYS A 46 -7.51 -0.23 -14.76
N ARG A 47 -6.19 -0.31 -14.63
CA ARG A 47 -5.30 -0.67 -15.74
C ARG A 47 -5.52 -2.11 -16.20
N PHE A 48 -5.71 -3.06 -15.27
CA PHE A 48 -6.04 -4.44 -15.62
C PHE A 48 -7.42 -4.55 -16.29
N PHE A 49 -8.38 -3.77 -15.83
CA PHE A 49 -9.72 -3.73 -16.44
C PHE A 49 -9.69 -3.17 -17.86
N GLU A 50 -9.01 -2.04 -18.09
CA GLU A 50 -8.86 -1.44 -19.42
C GLU A 50 -8.16 -2.41 -20.39
N MET A 51 -7.07 -3.05 -19.95
CA MET A 51 -6.35 -4.02 -20.76
C MET A 51 -7.22 -5.26 -21.06
N LEU A 52 -8.01 -5.71 -20.09
CA LEU A 52 -8.96 -6.80 -20.29
C LEU A 52 -10.01 -6.43 -21.36
N GLN A 53 -10.56 -5.22 -21.29
CA GLN A 53 -11.56 -4.75 -22.27
C GLN A 53 -10.98 -4.64 -23.68
N GLU A 54 -9.70 -4.24 -23.79
CA GLU A 54 -8.99 -4.15 -25.09
C GLU A 54 -8.75 -5.54 -25.70
N LYS A 55 -8.36 -6.53 -24.85
CA LYS A 55 -7.96 -7.87 -25.33
C LYS A 55 -9.10 -8.88 -25.41
N ALA A 56 -10.18 -8.66 -24.68
CA ALA A 56 -11.30 -9.61 -24.66
C ALA A 56 -12.11 -9.54 -25.97
N GLY A 57 -12.37 -10.69 -26.56
CA GLY A 57 -13.23 -10.81 -27.75
C GLY A 57 -14.72 -10.71 -27.47
N SER A 58 -15.13 -10.81 -26.20
CA SER A 58 -16.52 -10.71 -25.72
C SER A 58 -16.59 -9.78 -24.51
N LYS A 59 -17.76 -9.18 -24.29
CA LYS A 59 -18.10 -8.39 -23.10
C LYS A 59 -19.02 -9.14 -22.14
N ASP A 60 -19.16 -10.45 -22.30
CA ASP A 60 -19.95 -11.28 -21.41
C ASP A 60 -19.31 -11.40 -20.02
N ASN A 61 -20.12 -11.82 -19.05
CA ASN A 61 -19.63 -12.05 -17.70
C ASN A 61 -18.53 -13.12 -17.68
N ILE A 62 -17.46 -12.84 -16.94
CA ILE A 62 -16.35 -13.76 -16.74
C ILE A 62 -16.52 -14.46 -15.39
N VAL A 63 -16.61 -15.79 -15.40
CA VAL A 63 -16.57 -16.58 -14.18
C VAL A 63 -15.11 -16.76 -13.75
N LEU A 64 -14.79 -16.40 -12.51
CA LEU A 64 -13.46 -16.50 -11.94
C LEU A 64 -13.41 -17.62 -10.90
N ASP A 65 -12.43 -18.50 -11.03
CA ASP A 65 -12.00 -19.42 -9.98
C ASP A 65 -10.67 -18.94 -9.41
N ALA A 66 -10.73 -18.22 -8.29
CA ALA A 66 -9.56 -17.65 -7.62
C ALA A 66 -9.82 -17.48 -6.12
N GLY A 67 -8.78 -17.72 -5.31
CA GLY A 67 -8.76 -17.40 -3.89
C GLY A 67 -8.27 -15.96 -3.68
N TYR A 68 -8.95 -15.25 -2.78
CA TYR A 68 -8.55 -13.92 -2.34
C TYR A 68 -8.49 -13.87 -0.82
N PRO A 69 -7.60 -13.05 -0.20
CA PRO A 69 -7.51 -12.95 1.24
C PRO A 69 -8.73 -12.24 1.84
N PHE A 70 -9.22 -12.77 2.97
CA PHE A 70 -10.28 -12.19 3.79
C PHE A 70 -9.78 -12.02 5.24
N HIS A 71 -8.66 -11.36 5.39
CA HIS A 71 -8.07 -11.10 6.68
C HIS A 71 -8.80 -9.95 7.36
N ALA A 72 -9.24 -10.18 8.59
CA ALA A 72 -9.90 -9.19 9.44
C ALA A 72 -9.23 -9.18 10.81
N GLY A 73 -9.37 -8.08 11.54
CA GLY A 73 -8.81 -7.97 12.88
C GLY A 73 -8.42 -6.54 13.24
N SER A 74 -7.29 -6.41 13.91
CA SER A 74 -6.72 -5.14 14.37
C SER A 74 -5.98 -4.38 13.27
N LEU A 75 -5.58 -3.13 13.56
CA LEU A 75 -4.69 -2.35 12.72
C LEU A 75 -3.38 -3.12 12.42
N ILE A 76 -2.77 -3.71 13.46
CA ILE A 76 -1.55 -4.51 13.33
C ILE A 76 -1.74 -5.68 12.37
N ASP A 77 -2.86 -6.41 12.46
CA ASP A 77 -3.14 -7.51 11.54
C ASP A 77 -3.34 -7.01 10.11
N GLY A 78 -4.06 -5.91 9.93
CA GLY A 78 -4.26 -5.28 8.63
C GLY A 78 -2.93 -4.92 7.96
N LEU A 79 -2.00 -4.30 8.68
CA LEU A 79 -0.67 -3.96 8.17
C LEU A 79 0.17 -5.20 7.86
N ARG A 80 0.15 -6.20 8.76
CA ARG A 80 0.91 -7.46 8.58
C ARG A 80 0.46 -8.23 7.35
N PHE A 81 -0.84 -8.41 7.18
CA PHE A 81 -1.38 -9.16 6.04
C PHE A 81 -1.20 -8.39 4.74
N ALA A 82 -1.36 -7.06 4.74
CA ALA A 82 -1.04 -6.24 3.59
C ALA A 82 0.41 -6.47 3.14
N ALA A 83 1.39 -6.42 4.06
CA ALA A 83 2.79 -6.69 3.74
C ALA A 83 3.02 -8.08 3.14
N ILE A 84 2.34 -9.12 3.63
CA ILE A 84 2.44 -10.50 3.12
C ILE A 84 1.87 -10.59 1.71
N ASP A 85 0.70 -10.01 1.48
CA ASP A 85 0.00 -10.06 0.20
C ASP A 85 0.81 -9.32 -0.88
N GLU A 86 1.27 -8.10 -0.62
CA GLU A 86 2.14 -7.32 -1.51
C GLU A 86 3.45 -8.04 -1.87
N LYS A 87 4.04 -8.73 -0.89
CA LYS A 87 5.22 -9.56 -1.16
C LYS A 87 4.90 -10.67 -2.16
N SER A 88 3.79 -11.38 -1.98
CA SER A 88 3.38 -12.47 -2.87
C SER A 88 3.08 -11.95 -4.28
N GLU A 89 2.40 -10.80 -4.39
CA GLU A 89 2.10 -10.16 -5.67
C GLU A 89 3.36 -9.75 -6.42
N SER A 90 4.32 -9.13 -5.72
CA SER A 90 5.56 -8.65 -6.33
C SER A 90 6.56 -9.76 -6.71
N THR A 91 6.60 -10.88 -5.94
CA THR A 91 7.65 -11.91 -6.12
C THR A 91 7.16 -13.18 -6.80
N GLU A 92 5.85 -13.45 -6.81
CA GLU A 92 5.30 -14.71 -7.29
C GLU A 92 4.18 -14.53 -8.31
N ILE A 93 3.11 -13.78 -7.95
CA ILE A 93 1.86 -13.75 -8.72
C ILE A 93 2.08 -12.99 -10.04
N TYR A 94 2.48 -11.71 -9.97
CA TYR A 94 2.62 -10.88 -11.16
C TYR A 94 3.82 -11.24 -12.04
N PRO A 95 4.99 -11.65 -11.51
CA PRO A 95 6.04 -12.21 -12.34
C PRO A 95 5.57 -13.43 -13.15
N LYS A 96 4.83 -14.36 -12.53
CA LYS A 96 4.29 -15.55 -13.21
C LYS A 96 3.25 -15.18 -14.27
N PHE A 97 2.39 -14.19 -14.00
CA PHE A 97 1.42 -13.70 -14.98
C PHE A 97 2.12 -12.98 -16.15
N ALA A 98 3.20 -12.24 -15.88
CA ALA A 98 4.01 -11.62 -16.91
C ALA A 98 4.65 -12.66 -17.84
N GLU A 99 5.24 -13.74 -17.27
CA GLU A 99 5.80 -14.84 -18.05
C GLU A 99 4.75 -15.53 -18.92
N THR A 100 3.56 -15.77 -18.38
CA THR A 100 2.46 -16.39 -19.11
C THR A 100 2.02 -15.50 -20.26
N ALA A 101 1.82 -14.21 -20.03
CA ALA A 101 1.44 -13.24 -21.06
C ALA A 101 2.52 -13.14 -22.16
N GLU A 102 3.80 -13.17 -21.79
CA GLU A 102 4.91 -13.16 -22.78
C GLU A 102 4.88 -14.40 -23.66
N LYS A 103 4.70 -15.61 -23.07
CA LYS A 103 4.59 -16.88 -23.80
C LYS A 103 3.39 -16.94 -24.74
N GLU A 104 2.31 -16.30 -24.37
CA GLU A 104 1.07 -16.19 -25.17
C GLU A 104 1.12 -15.06 -26.22
N GLY A 105 2.21 -14.29 -26.26
CA GLY A 105 2.41 -13.21 -27.24
C GLY A 105 1.84 -11.85 -26.83
N PHE A 106 1.28 -11.71 -25.62
CA PHE A 106 0.72 -10.46 -25.08
C PHE A 106 1.82 -9.64 -24.38
N LYS A 107 2.75 -9.09 -25.14
CA LYS A 107 3.92 -8.37 -24.62
C LYS A 107 3.57 -7.13 -23.81
N ASP A 108 2.52 -6.41 -24.18
CA ASP A 108 2.01 -5.23 -23.48
C ASP A 108 1.38 -5.59 -22.14
N VAL A 109 0.66 -6.70 -22.06
CA VAL A 109 0.14 -7.28 -20.81
C VAL A 109 1.29 -7.70 -19.90
N ALA A 110 2.32 -8.38 -20.46
CA ALA A 110 3.50 -8.77 -19.70
C ALA A 110 4.25 -7.55 -19.13
N ALA A 111 4.37 -6.48 -19.91
CA ALA A 111 4.98 -5.23 -19.47
C ALA A 111 4.18 -4.58 -18.34
N LEU A 112 2.84 -4.55 -18.42
CA LEU A 112 1.97 -4.05 -17.35
C LEU A 112 2.20 -4.81 -16.06
N TYR A 113 2.19 -6.15 -16.09
CA TYR A 113 2.44 -6.96 -14.89
C TYR A 113 3.80 -6.70 -14.24
N ARG A 114 4.86 -6.51 -15.05
CA ARG A 114 6.19 -6.18 -14.51
C ARG A 114 6.21 -4.82 -13.84
N MET A 115 5.54 -3.81 -14.42
CA MET A 115 5.46 -2.47 -13.82
C MET A 115 4.68 -2.51 -12.50
N VAL A 116 3.54 -3.19 -12.46
CA VAL A 116 2.75 -3.32 -11.23
C VAL A 116 3.56 -4.08 -10.18
N ALA A 117 4.20 -5.20 -10.51
CA ALA A 117 5.05 -5.94 -9.56
C ALA A 117 6.12 -5.08 -8.88
N GLU A 118 6.72 -4.12 -9.59
CA GLU A 118 7.69 -3.19 -8.97
C GLU A 118 7.02 -2.20 -8.01
N VAL A 119 5.76 -1.81 -8.24
CA VAL A 119 5.00 -0.98 -7.30
C VAL A 119 4.64 -1.78 -6.06
N GLU A 120 4.15 -3.04 -6.20
CA GLU A 120 3.79 -3.90 -5.05
C GLU A 120 5.01 -4.20 -4.18
N LYS A 121 6.18 -4.28 -4.78
CA LYS A 121 7.43 -4.37 -4.01
C LYS A 121 7.66 -3.14 -3.13
N GLN A 122 7.32 -1.95 -3.60
CA GLN A 122 7.41 -0.73 -2.81
C GLN A 122 6.31 -0.70 -1.72
N HIS A 123 5.10 -1.12 -2.03
CA HIS A 123 4.02 -1.26 -1.06
C HIS A 123 4.38 -2.24 0.06
N ASN A 124 4.99 -3.38 -0.29
CA ASN A 124 5.50 -4.34 0.70
C ASN A 124 6.51 -3.70 1.66
N ILE A 125 7.47 -2.91 1.15
CA ILE A 125 8.46 -2.21 1.98
C ILE A 125 7.77 -1.24 2.94
N ILE A 126 6.79 -0.46 2.47
CA ILE A 126 6.06 0.50 3.29
C ILE A 126 5.22 -0.23 4.35
N PHE A 127 4.43 -1.25 3.97
CA PHE A 127 3.60 -1.98 4.92
C PHE A 127 4.42 -2.73 5.98
N ASN A 128 5.56 -3.33 5.62
CA ASN A 128 6.47 -3.94 6.60
C ASN A 128 7.02 -2.90 7.58
N TYR A 129 7.44 -1.75 7.10
CA TYR A 129 7.89 -0.65 7.95
C TYR A 129 6.80 -0.19 8.93
N LEU A 130 5.59 0.06 8.41
CA LEU A 130 4.45 0.48 9.22
C LEU A 130 4.05 -0.58 10.26
N TYR A 131 4.02 -1.86 9.84
CA TYR A 131 3.75 -2.98 10.74
C TYR A 131 4.75 -3.02 11.90
N GLU A 132 6.05 -3.01 11.61
CA GLU A 132 7.08 -3.06 12.65
C GLU A 132 7.06 -1.79 13.51
N ALA A 133 6.83 -0.61 12.94
CA ALA A 133 6.78 0.63 13.67
C ALA A 133 5.57 0.69 14.66
N VAL A 134 4.39 0.25 14.23
CA VAL A 134 3.20 0.18 15.09
C VAL A 134 3.38 -0.89 16.16
N LYS A 135 3.85 -2.08 15.80
CA LYS A 135 4.07 -3.21 16.72
C LYS A 135 5.06 -2.88 17.84
N ASN A 136 6.12 -2.12 17.53
CA ASN A 136 7.19 -1.79 18.46
C ASN A 136 7.03 -0.40 19.10
N ASP A 137 5.92 0.29 18.86
CA ASP A 137 5.70 1.67 19.35
C ASP A 137 6.82 2.64 18.94
N THR A 138 7.27 2.55 17.68
CA THR A 138 8.37 3.38 17.15
C THR A 138 7.95 4.30 16.00
N LEU A 139 6.65 4.41 15.71
CA LEU A 139 6.15 5.19 14.58
C LEU A 139 6.59 6.67 14.61
N TYR A 140 6.76 7.21 15.79
CA TYR A 140 7.16 8.59 16.07
C TYR A 140 8.53 8.70 16.78
N LYS A 141 9.39 7.70 16.62
CA LYS A 141 10.71 7.62 17.22
C LYS A 141 11.77 7.33 16.16
N ASN A 142 12.98 7.84 16.36
CA ASN A 142 14.13 7.55 15.51
C ASN A 142 15.42 7.49 16.35
N ASP A 143 16.40 6.69 15.93
CA ASP A 143 17.68 6.53 16.62
C ASP A 143 18.51 7.81 16.63
N SER A 144 18.39 8.61 15.58
CA SER A 144 19.04 9.91 15.43
C SER A 144 18.01 11.04 15.33
N PRO A 145 18.36 12.28 15.70
CA PRO A 145 17.46 13.41 15.48
C PRO A 145 17.10 13.56 14.01
N ILE A 146 15.80 13.65 13.72
CA ILE A 146 15.23 13.91 12.38
C ILE A 146 14.27 15.08 12.46
N LEU A 147 13.94 15.66 11.32
CA LEU A 147 12.95 16.73 11.23
C LEU A 147 11.53 16.13 11.28
N TRP A 148 10.78 16.49 12.31
CA TRP A 148 9.35 16.18 12.41
C TRP A 148 8.53 17.38 11.96
N VAL A 149 7.42 17.13 11.27
CA VAL A 149 6.52 18.14 10.71
C VAL A 149 5.09 17.85 11.16
N CYS A 150 4.38 18.88 11.62
CA CYS A 150 2.94 18.79 11.92
C CYS A 150 2.14 18.95 10.63
N SER A 151 1.33 17.97 10.26
CA SER A 151 0.49 18.02 9.06
C SER A 151 -0.62 19.09 9.11
N GLU A 152 -1.00 19.52 10.35
CA GLU A 152 -2.06 20.51 10.52
C GLU A 152 -1.57 21.96 10.38
N CYS A 153 -0.40 22.29 10.94
CA CYS A 153 0.03 23.69 11.01
C CYS A 153 1.42 23.96 10.44
N GLY A 154 2.12 22.92 9.96
CA GLY A 154 3.47 23.06 9.42
C GLY A 154 4.57 23.32 10.47
N TYR A 155 4.29 23.20 11.79
CA TYR A 155 5.32 23.31 12.80
C TYR A 155 6.40 22.24 12.60
N MET A 156 7.65 22.63 12.71
CA MET A 156 8.80 21.77 12.49
C MET A 156 9.75 21.77 13.69
N HIS A 157 10.27 20.61 14.04
CA HIS A 157 11.27 20.47 15.09
C HIS A 157 12.16 19.24 14.83
N THR A 158 13.46 19.40 15.10
CA THR A 158 14.45 18.30 14.97
C THR A 158 14.68 17.65 16.32
N SER A 159 14.34 16.37 16.45
CA SER A 159 14.50 15.57 17.67
C SER A 159 14.52 14.07 17.35
N LYS A 160 14.86 13.23 18.34
CA LYS A 160 14.74 11.77 18.20
C LYS A 160 13.29 11.34 18.21
N ASP A 161 12.51 11.88 19.13
CA ASP A 161 11.08 11.56 19.28
C ASP A 161 10.24 12.75 18.83
N ALA A 162 9.16 12.48 18.09
CA ALA A 162 8.17 13.50 17.81
C ALA A 162 7.39 13.86 19.09
N TRP A 163 6.83 15.06 19.13
CA TRP A 163 5.98 15.53 20.23
C TRP A 163 4.69 14.69 20.35
N THR A 164 4.18 14.58 21.56
CA THR A 164 2.85 13.97 21.81
C THR A 164 1.68 14.91 21.50
N VAL A 165 1.93 16.22 21.67
CA VAL A 165 0.98 17.29 21.34
C VAL A 165 1.78 18.42 20.68
N CYS A 166 1.35 18.86 19.49
CA CYS A 166 2.00 19.90 18.75
C CYS A 166 2.08 21.21 19.58
N PRO A 167 3.30 21.77 19.83
CA PRO A 167 3.44 22.94 20.69
C PRO A 167 2.87 24.22 20.08
N LEU A 168 2.62 24.27 18.76
CA LEU A 168 2.05 25.42 18.10
C LEU A 168 0.51 25.38 18.05
N CYS A 169 -0.07 24.26 17.60
CA CYS A 169 -1.53 24.19 17.33
C CYS A 169 -2.30 23.25 18.26
N GLY A 170 -1.63 22.46 19.13
CA GLY A 170 -2.29 21.50 20.02
C GLY A 170 -2.73 20.20 19.35
N ALA A 171 -2.40 19.97 18.09
CA ALA A 171 -2.73 18.73 17.40
C ALA A 171 -2.05 17.51 18.05
N PRO A 172 -2.71 16.33 18.09
CA PRO A 172 -2.14 15.12 18.67
C PRO A 172 -0.98 14.58 17.82
N GLN A 173 -0.18 13.69 18.40
CA GLN A 173 0.97 13.07 17.73
C GLN A 173 0.63 12.38 16.40
N GLY A 174 -0.59 11.86 16.28
CA GLY A 174 -1.06 11.22 15.05
C GLY A 174 -1.13 12.14 13.82
N GLU A 175 -0.97 13.46 14.00
CA GLU A 175 -0.83 14.46 12.94
C GLU A 175 0.62 14.76 12.56
N VAL A 176 1.59 14.06 13.11
CA VAL A 176 2.99 14.19 12.68
C VAL A 176 3.20 13.42 11.38
N GLU A 177 3.82 14.07 10.38
CA GLU A 177 4.13 13.43 9.10
C GLU A 177 5.08 12.25 9.28
N LEU A 178 4.81 11.15 8.58
CA LEU A 178 5.59 9.93 8.67
C LEU A 178 6.74 9.95 7.66
N HIS A 179 7.90 9.48 8.10
CA HIS A 179 9.06 9.24 7.24
C HIS A 179 8.97 7.84 6.63
N LEU A 180 8.26 7.72 5.50
CA LEU A 180 8.09 6.44 4.82
C LEU A 180 9.36 6.01 4.08
N PRO A 181 9.72 4.71 4.10
CA PRO A 181 10.85 4.20 3.36
C PRO A 181 10.50 4.04 1.88
N PHE A 182 10.90 4.98 1.07
CA PHE A 182 10.87 4.79 -0.39
C PHE A 182 12.16 4.11 -0.86
N ARG A 183 12.03 3.25 -1.87
CA ARG A 183 13.19 2.65 -2.53
C ARG A 183 14.11 3.76 -3.00
N LYS A 184 15.29 3.86 -2.39
CA LYS A 184 16.34 4.75 -2.88
C LYS A 184 16.92 4.08 -4.12
N GLU A 185 16.58 4.55 -5.29
CA GLU A 185 17.37 4.25 -6.47
C GLU A 185 18.78 4.79 -6.24
N LYS A 186 19.79 4.00 -6.55
CA LYS A 186 21.14 4.53 -6.67
C LYS A 186 21.10 5.42 -7.90
N LEU A 187 21.02 6.74 -7.67
CA LEU A 187 21.29 7.74 -8.68
C LEU A 187 22.73 7.63 -9.15
#